data_b1be826c9561b304c5b3b2d2303a1045
#
_entry.id   b1be826c9561b304c5b3b2d2303a1045
#
_cell.length_a   1.000
_cell.length_b   1.000
_cell.length_c   1.000
_cell.angle_alpha   90.00
_cell.angle_beta   90.00
_cell.angle_gamma   90.00
#
_symmetry.space_group_name_H-M   'P 1'
#
loop_
_entity.id
_entity.type
_entity.pdbx_description
1 polymer ?
#
loop_
_entity_poly.entity_id
_entity_poly.type
_entity_poly.pdbx_seq_one_letter_code
_entity_poly.pdbx_strand_id
1 'polypeptide(L)'
;TLTAINLAISLAQESNQEVILVDLDLRTPRVASYLGLNPQFSLADYLTNDVPIEKVLLKPDVPGLYVAPGAERLEQSSEMLASHKMAVLAQTLVSTSPSTIVVFDMPPLLEADDMLTFMPHVDAVLFVVAQLETQQSDLERSNELFKELNLIGTVLNKSRDEAPSNYY
;
A
#
# COMPACT_ATOMS: atom_id res chain seq x y z
N THR A 1 -4.36 -0.75 -5.56
CA THR A 1 -3.13 -1.48 -5.99
C THR A 1 -2.43 -0.82 -7.16
N LEU A 2 -3.02 -0.64 -8.35
CA LEU A 2 -2.32 -0.05 -9.50
C LEU A 2 -1.77 1.36 -9.23
N THR A 3 -2.52 2.21 -8.52
CA THR A 3 -2.06 3.54 -8.14
C THR A 3 -0.85 3.45 -7.18
N ALA A 4 -0.88 2.55 -6.21
CA ALA A 4 0.22 2.33 -5.28
C ALA A 4 1.49 1.84 -5.99
N ILE A 5 1.34 0.89 -6.93
CA ILE A 5 2.45 0.39 -7.76
C ILE A 5 3.07 1.53 -8.58
N ASN A 6 2.24 2.30 -9.32
CA ASN A 6 2.73 3.38 -10.15
C ASN A 6 3.41 4.49 -9.33
N LEU A 7 2.84 4.83 -8.16
CA LEU A 7 3.43 5.78 -7.24
C LEU A 7 4.80 5.29 -6.75
N ALA A 8 4.89 4.03 -6.31
CA ALA A 8 6.14 3.47 -5.81
C ALA A 8 7.23 3.43 -6.90
N ILE A 9 6.87 3.07 -8.15
CA ILE A 9 7.80 3.09 -9.28
C ILE A 9 8.27 4.52 -9.58
N SER A 10 7.36 5.50 -9.66
CA SER A 10 7.70 6.89 -9.93
C SER A 10 8.62 7.46 -8.84
N LEU A 11 8.31 7.22 -7.57
CA LEU A 11 9.15 7.64 -6.46
C LEU A 11 10.56 7.03 -6.52
N ALA A 12 10.67 5.73 -6.82
CA ALA A 12 11.95 5.05 -6.94
C ALA A 12 12.81 5.61 -8.09
N GLN A 13 12.18 5.98 -9.23
CA GLN A 13 12.87 6.50 -10.40
C GLN A 13 13.30 7.96 -10.27
N GLU A 14 12.47 8.80 -9.62
CA GLU A 14 12.71 10.25 -9.59
C GLU A 14 13.54 10.70 -8.41
N SER A 15 13.40 10.06 -7.25
CA SER A 15 13.95 10.59 -6.00
C SER A 15 15.37 10.11 -5.67
N ASN A 16 15.89 9.11 -6.38
CA ASN A 16 17.12 8.40 -6.01
C ASN A 16 17.07 7.85 -4.55
N GLN A 17 15.86 7.55 -4.09
CA GLN A 17 15.56 7.03 -2.76
C GLN A 17 15.22 5.53 -2.86
N GLU A 18 15.33 4.84 -1.74
CA GLU A 18 14.79 3.48 -1.66
C GLU A 18 13.30 3.54 -1.34
N VAL A 19 12.51 2.82 -2.12
CA VAL A 19 11.06 2.74 -1.95
C VAL A 19 10.68 1.29 -1.64
N ILE A 20 9.90 1.10 -0.60
CA ILE A 20 9.36 -0.22 -0.23
C ILE A 20 7.85 -0.19 -0.43
N LEU A 21 7.36 -0.98 -1.39
CA LEU A 21 5.93 -1.18 -1.62
C LEU A 21 5.46 -2.40 -0.83
N VAL A 22 4.50 -2.20 0.06
CA VAL A 22 3.99 -3.23 0.97
C VAL A 22 2.53 -3.51 0.63
N ASP A 23 2.21 -4.75 0.26
CA ASP A 23 0.84 -5.18 -0.05
C ASP A 23 0.11 -5.57 1.24
N LEU A 24 -0.67 -4.67 1.78
CA LEU A 24 -1.49 -4.87 2.98
C LEU A 24 -2.96 -5.21 2.68
N ASP A 25 -3.35 -5.32 1.40
CA ASP A 25 -4.62 -5.95 1.05
C ASP A 25 -4.50 -7.48 1.20
N LEU A 26 -4.39 -7.93 2.43
CA LEU A 26 -4.21 -9.35 2.76
C LEU A 26 -5.44 -10.22 2.42
N ARG A 27 -6.55 -9.61 2.01
CA ARG A 27 -7.75 -10.32 1.54
C ARG A 27 -7.68 -10.64 0.06
N THR A 28 -7.17 -9.70 -0.73
CA THR A 28 -7.03 -9.85 -2.19
C THR A 28 -5.70 -9.27 -2.67
N PRO A 29 -4.56 -9.82 -2.20
CA PRO A 29 -3.24 -9.29 -2.54
C PRO A 29 -2.97 -9.42 -4.04
N ARG A 30 -2.48 -8.35 -4.67
CA ARG A 30 -2.29 -8.31 -6.12
C ARG A 30 -0.97 -7.69 -6.57
N VAL A 31 -0.22 -7.05 -5.67
CA VAL A 31 1.01 -6.36 -6.04
C VAL A 31 1.99 -7.30 -6.75
N ALA A 32 2.26 -8.47 -6.17
CA ALA A 32 3.17 -9.44 -6.78
C ALA A 32 2.71 -9.88 -8.16
N SER A 33 1.42 -10.19 -8.34
CA SER A 33 0.86 -10.64 -9.63
C SER A 33 0.93 -9.56 -10.71
N TYR A 34 0.65 -8.30 -10.36
CA TYR A 34 0.77 -7.18 -11.31
C TYR A 34 2.20 -6.91 -11.74
N LEU A 35 3.16 -7.17 -10.87
CA LEU A 35 4.59 -7.00 -11.17
C LEU A 35 5.24 -8.27 -11.75
N GLY A 36 4.48 -9.34 -11.96
CA GLY A 36 5.01 -10.61 -12.47
C GLY A 36 5.99 -11.29 -11.52
N LEU A 37 5.91 -11.00 -10.22
CA LEU A 37 6.78 -11.57 -9.20
C LEU A 37 6.23 -12.92 -8.72
N ASN A 38 7.14 -13.84 -8.39
CA ASN A 38 6.82 -15.14 -7.82
C ASN A 38 7.47 -15.27 -6.43
N PRO A 39 6.81 -14.79 -5.36
CA PRO A 39 7.38 -14.78 -4.02
C PRO A 39 7.50 -16.19 -3.46
N GLN A 40 8.66 -16.51 -2.83
CA GLN A 40 8.83 -17.71 -2.03
C GLN A 40 8.23 -17.55 -0.63
N PHE A 41 8.28 -16.34 -0.10
CA PHE A 41 7.71 -15.93 1.19
C PHE A 41 6.89 -14.66 1.03
N SER A 42 5.95 -14.47 1.94
CA SER A 42 4.99 -13.37 1.96
C SER A 42 4.97 -12.67 3.32
N LEU A 43 4.23 -11.58 3.42
CA LEU A 43 3.96 -10.93 4.71
C LEU A 43 3.28 -11.86 5.72
N ALA A 44 2.44 -12.80 5.26
CA ALA A 44 1.85 -13.78 6.16
C ALA A 44 2.93 -14.67 6.79
N ASP A 45 3.92 -15.10 6.03
CA ASP A 45 5.02 -15.91 6.56
C ASP A 45 5.84 -15.12 7.60
N TYR A 46 6.07 -13.83 7.36
CA TYR A 46 6.66 -12.96 8.37
C TYR A 46 5.77 -12.90 9.62
N LEU A 47 4.47 -12.67 9.47
CA LEU A 47 3.56 -12.45 10.60
C LEU A 47 3.31 -13.72 11.43
N THR A 48 3.20 -14.89 10.78
CA THR A 48 2.77 -16.14 11.41
C THR A 48 3.89 -17.16 11.64
N ASN A 49 4.90 -17.17 10.79
CA ASN A 49 5.94 -18.21 10.75
C ASN A 49 7.35 -17.70 11.13
N ASP A 50 7.44 -16.47 11.64
CA ASP A 50 8.70 -15.81 12.02
C ASP A 50 9.79 -15.79 10.92
N VAL A 51 9.35 -15.80 9.65
CA VAL A 51 10.26 -15.60 8.53
C VAL A 51 10.83 -14.17 8.60
N PRO A 52 12.16 -13.99 8.54
CA PRO A 52 12.76 -12.65 8.54
C PRO A 52 12.26 -11.80 7.38
N ILE A 53 12.04 -10.50 7.60
CA ILE A 53 11.50 -9.59 6.58
C ILE A 53 12.42 -9.49 5.34
N GLU A 54 13.72 -9.64 5.52
CA GLU A 54 14.72 -9.63 4.44
C GLU A 54 14.51 -10.77 3.44
N LYS A 55 13.89 -11.90 3.86
CA LYS A 55 13.52 -13.01 2.98
C LYS A 55 12.19 -12.80 2.27
N VAL A 56 11.34 -11.95 2.82
CA VAL A 56 10.04 -11.56 2.23
C VAL A 56 10.23 -10.49 1.16
N LEU A 57 11.14 -9.54 1.39
CA LEU A 57 11.40 -8.45 0.47
C LEU A 57 11.95 -8.97 -0.87
N LEU A 58 11.23 -8.65 -1.94
CA LEU A 58 11.62 -8.90 -3.32
C LEU A 58 12.18 -7.63 -3.95
N LYS A 59 13.11 -7.81 -4.88
CA LYS A 59 13.68 -6.73 -5.67
C LYS A 59 13.28 -6.90 -7.13
N PRO A 60 12.23 -6.22 -7.60
CA PRO A 60 11.84 -6.22 -9.01
C PRO A 60 12.93 -5.55 -9.86
N ASP A 61 12.78 -5.65 -11.20
CA ASP A 61 13.69 -5.00 -12.17
C ASP A 61 13.40 -3.49 -12.29
N VAL A 62 13.28 -2.83 -11.15
CA VAL A 62 13.12 -1.36 -11.02
C VAL A 62 14.13 -0.89 -9.98
N PRO A 63 15.14 -0.11 -10.38
CA PRO A 63 16.15 0.39 -9.46
C PRO A 63 15.52 1.16 -8.29
N GLY A 64 15.97 0.89 -7.06
CA GLY A 64 15.48 1.56 -5.85
C GLY A 64 14.15 1.03 -5.30
N LEU A 65 13.46 0.12 -6.01
CA LEU A 65 12.19 -0.43 -5.55
C LEU A 65 12.39 -1.81 -4.87
N TYR A 66 11.74 -1.98 -3.72
CA TYR A 66 11.56 -3.24 -3.02
C TYR A 66 10.07 -3.51 -2.84
N VAL A 67 9.68 -4.78 -2.79
CA VAL A 67 8.28 -5.19 -2.63
C VAL A 67 8.16 -6.22 -1.52
N ALA A 68 7.29 -5.94 -0.55
CA ALA A 68 6.82 -6.92 0.42
C ALA A 68 5.46 -7.45 -0.04
N PRO A 69 5.39 -8.64 -0.65
CA PRO A 69 4.15 -9.18 -1.19
C PRO A 69 3.20 -9.59 -0.07
N GLY A 70 1.90 -9.40 -0.28
CA GLY A 70 0.84 -10.00 0.53
C GLY A 70 0.87 -11.53 0.41
N ALA A 71 0.05 -12.18 1.24
CA ALA A 71 -0.09 -13.64 1.20
C ALA A 71 -1.12 -14.09 0.16
N GLU A 72 -1.29 -15.39 0.02
CA GLU A 72 -2.57 -15.92 -0.41
C GLU A 72 -3.64 -15.52 0.63
N ARG A 73 -4.87 -15.25 0.16
CA ARG A 73 -6.00 -14.72 0.95
C ARG A 73 -6.01 -15.17 2.40
N LEU A 74 -5.93 -14.23 3.34
CA LEU A 74 -6.03 -14.46 4.77
C LEU A 74 -7.40 -14.06 5.30
N GLU A 75 -8.07 -14.97 6.01
CA GLU A 75 -9.37 -14.68 6.62
C GLU A 75 -9.26 -13.75 7.83
N GLN A 76 -8.12 -13.74 8.53
CA GLN A 76 -7.85 -12.96 9.75
C GLN A 76 -7.00 -11.71 9.46
N SER A 77 -7.20 -11.06 8.31
CA SER A 77 -6.41 -9.90 7.89
C SER A 77 -6.42 -8.75 8.89
N SER A 78 -7.60 -8.40 9.43
CA SER A 78 -7.76 -7.30 10.40
C SER A 78 -6.96 -7.52 11.67
N GLU A 79 -6.99 -8.74 12.23
CA GLU A 79 -6.22 -9.09 13.43
C GLU A 79 -4.71 -9.01 13.19
N MET A 80 -4.27 -9.43 12.00
CA MET A 80 -2.86 -9.36 11.62
C MET A 80 -2.38 -7.92 11.47
N LEU A 81 -3.17 -7.05 10.83
CA LEU A 81 -2.85 -5.63 10.70
C LEU A 81 -2.83 -4.90 12.04
N ALA A 82 -3.69 -5.33 13.00
CA ALA A 82 -3.72 -4.83 14.37
C ALA A 82 -2.61 -5.38 15.28
N SER A 83 -1.82 -6.33 14.79
CA SER A 83 -0.83 -7.01 15.62
C SER A 83 0.36 -6.12 15.99
N HIS A 84 0.93 -6.33 17.19
CA HIS A 84 2.19 -5.69 17.57
C HIS A 84 3.31 -5.95 16.56
N LYS A 85 3.33 -7.12 15.95
CA LYS A 85 4.35 -7.51 14.95
C LYS A 85 4.25 -6.66 13.68
N MET A 86 3.03 -6.29 13.27
CA MET A 86 2.80 -5.37 12.15
C MET A 86 3.26 -3.95 12.50
N ALA A 87 3.01 -3.47 13.72
CA ALA A 87 3.51 -2.17 14.18
C ALA A 87 5.05 -2.11 14.18
N VAL A 88 5.69 -3.17 14.67
CA VAL A 88 7.15 -3.31 14.63
C VAL A 88 7.67 -3.34 13.20
N LEU A 89 6.99 -4.04 12.30
CA LEU A 89 7.36 -4.08 10.88
C LEU A 89 7.33 -2.68 10.27
N ALA A 90 6.24 -1.94 10.43
CA ALA A 90 6.12 -0.59 9.89
C ALA A 90 7.26 0.32 10.34
N GLN A 91 7.58 0.31 11.65
CA GLN A 91 8.71 1.07 12.21
C GLN A 91 10.06 0.59 11.67
N THR A 92 10.25 -0.72 11.52
CA THR A 92 11.50 -1.30 11.00
C THR A 92 11.73 -0.86 9.56
N LEU A 93 10.72 -0.92 8.71
CA LEU A 93 10.84 -0.55 7.30
C LEU A 93 11.21 0.92 7.12
N VAL A 94 10.59 1.82 7.85
CA VAL A 94 10.91 3.27 7.82
C VAL A 94 12.32 3.54 8.36
N SER A 95 12.78 2.75 9.33
CA SER A 95 14.08 2.93 9.96
C SER A 95 15.26 2.38 9.14
N THR A 96 15.02 1.73 8.01
CA THR A 96 16.06 1.12 7.17
C THR A 96 17.06 2.17 6.67
N SER A 97 16.57 3.34 6.26
CA SER A 97 17.39 4.50 5.90
C SER A 97 16.57 5.79 6.10
N PRO A 98 17.20 6.92 6.45
CA PRO A 98 16.51 8.22 6.57
C PRO A 98 15.80 8.69 5.30
N SER A 99 16.17 8.12 4.15
CA SER A 99 15.59 8.44 2.84
C SER A 99 14.62 7.37 2.32
N THR A 100 14.30 6.34 3.11
CA THR A 100 13.37 5.30 2.70
C THR A 100 11.94 5.81 2.71
N ILE A 101 11.23 5.61 1.60
CA ILE A 101 9.78 5.84 1.51
C ILE A 101 9.07 4.48 1.53
N VAL A 102 8.08 4.34 2.41
CA VAL A 102 7.26 3.13 2.46
C VAL A 102 5.87 3.44 1.94
N VAL A 103 5.45 2.74 0.90
CA VAL A 103 4.10 2.84 0.31
C VAL A 103 3.31 1.61 0.72
N PHE A 104 2.23 1.80 1.47
CA PHE A 104 1.33 0.73 1.88
C PHE A 104 0.13 0.68 0.94
N ASP A 105 -0.06 -0.44 0.25
CA ASP A 105 -1.26 -0.71 -0.54
C ASP A 105 -2.33 -1.34 0.35
N MET A 106 -3.34 -0.55 0.70
CA MET A 106 -4.37 -0.90 1.67
C MET A 106 -5.64 -1.43 0.97
N PRO A 107 -6.44 -2.27 1.65
CA PRO A 107 -7.78 -2.65 1.17
C PRO A 107 -8.70 -1.43 1.05
N PRO A 108 -9.88 -1.57 0.38
CA PRO A 108 -10.84 -0.48 0.27
C PRO A 108 -11.26 0.07 1.63
N LEU A 109 -11.20 1.40 1.77
CA LEU A 109 -11.40 2.13 3.04
C LEU A 109 -12.68 1.74 3.79
N LEU A 110 -13.78 1.51 3.07
CA LEU A 110 -15.09 1.28 3.68
C LEU A 110 -15.47 -0.20 3.82
N GLU A 111 -14.62 -1.11 3.36
CA GLU A 111 -14.91 -2.55 3.39
C GLU A 111 -14.31 -3.25 4.61
N ALA A 112 -13.40 -2.60 5.30
CA ALA A 112 -12.70 -3.20 6.43
C ALA A 112 -12.23 -2.14 7.43
N ASP A 113 -12.29 -2.47 8.72
CA ASP A 113 -11.72 -1.67 9.80
C ASP A 113 -10.18 -1.72 9.81
N ASP A 114 -9.61 -2.52 8.92
CA ASP A 114 -8.18 -2.79 8.76
C ASP A 114 -7.37 -1.50 8.65
N MET A 115 -7.87 -0.56 7.83
CA MET A 115 -7.19 0.71 7.60
C MET A 115 -7.13 1.56 8.87
N LEU A 116 -8.23 1.71 9.59
CA LEU A 116 -8.29 2.55 10.80
C LEU A 116 -7.31 2.05 11.87
N THR A 117 -7.17 0.74 11.98
CA THR A 117 -6.24 0.10 12.92
C THR A 117 -4.79 0.36 12.53
N PHE A 118 -4.48 0.45 11.24
CA PHE A 118 -3.13 0.67 10.74
C PHE A 118 -2.74 2.15 10.63
N MET A 119 -3.71 3.07 10.61
CA MET A 119 -3.49 4.52 10.45
C MET A 119 -2.43 5.14 11.38
N PRO A 120 -2.29 4.74 12.66
CA PRO A 120 -1.25 5.29 13.53
C PRO A 120 0.19 5.06 13.05
N HIS A 121 0.38 4.19 12.05
CA HIS A 121 1.69 3.82 11.50
C HIS A 121 2.01 4.50 10.18
N VAL A 122 1.17 5.44 9.70
CA VAL A 122 1.38 6.15 8.45
C VAL A 122 1.46 7.67 8.66
N ASP A 123 2.34 8.33 7.93
CA ASP A 123 2.51 9.78 8.02
C ASP A 123 1.50 10.54 7.15
N ALA A 124 1.05 9.91 6.05
CA ALA A 124 0.17 10.54 5.08
C ALA A 124 -0.69 9.52 4.32
N VAL A 125 -1.84 9.97 3.84
CA VAL A 125 -2.80 9.17 3.08
C VAL A 125 -3.03 9.78 1.70
N LEU A 126 -2.97 8.95 0.67
CA LEU A 126 -3.44 9.27 -0.67
C LEU A 126 -4.73 8.50 -0.93
N PHE A 127 -5.84 9.23 -1.12
CA PHE A 127 -7.13 8.61 -1.35
C PHE A 127 -7.38 8.34 -2.83
N VAL A 128 -7.77 7.11 -3.17
CA VAL A 128 -8.03 6.72 -4.56
C VAL A 128 -9.51 6.51 -4.77
N VAL A 129 -10.08 7.27 -5.70
CA VAL A 129 -11.49 7.23 -6.09
C VAL A 129 -11.59 6.66 -7.50
N ALA A 130 -12.47 5.70 -7.73
CA ALA A 130 -12.70 5.13 -9.05
C ALA A 130 -13.92 5.78 -9.72
N GLN A 131 -13.72 6.37 -10.90
CA GLN A 131 -14.79 6.96 -11.68
C GLN A 131 -15.88 5.93 -11.98
N LEU A 132 -17.14 6.29 -11.78
CA LEU A 132 -18.34 5.46 -12.00
C LEU A 132 -18.47 4.23 -11.09
N GLU A 133 -17.53 3.99 -10.17
CA GLU A 133 -17.60 2.88 -9.21
C GLU A 133 -17.79 3.38 -7.77
N THR A 134 -17.04 4.43 -7.38
CA THR A 134 -17.18 5.03 -6.05
C THR A 134 -18.45 5.88 -5.99
N GLN A 135 -19.34 5.56 -5.07
CA GLN A 135 -20.62 6.27 -4.90
C GLN A 135 -20.41 7.56 -4.08
N GLN A 136 -21.33 8.53 -4.24
CA GLN A 136 -21.29 9.76 -3.46
C GLN A 136 -21.39 9.48 -1.95
N SER A 137 -22.25 8.54 -1.55
CA SER A 137 -22.39 8.12 -0.15
C SER A 137 -21.07 7.59 0.44
N ASP A 138 -20.23 6.94 -0.38
CA ASP A 138 -18.93 6.42 0.06
C ASP A 138 -17.94 7.58 0.28
N LEU A 139 -18.00 8.60 -0.58
CA LEU A 139 -17.18 9.80 -0.42
C LEU A 139 -17.57 10.57 0.86
N GLU A 140 -18.86 10.71 1.13
CA GLU A 140 -19.36 11.38 2.34
C GLU A 140 -18.91 10.64 3.62
N ARG A 141 -19.02 9.31 3.64
CA ARG A 141 -18.52 8.47 4.76
C ARG A 141 -17.01 8.56 4.91
N SER A 142 -16.27 8.52 3.81
CA SER A 142 -14.81 8.64 3.81
C SER A 142 -14.36 9.99 4.36
N ASN A 143 -15.08 11.07 4.03
CA ASN A 143 -14.73 12.41 4.50
C ASN A 143 -14.78 12.56 6.04
N GLU A 144 -15.67 11.84 6.72
CA GLU A 144 -15.67 11.80 8.19
C GLU A 144 -14.40 11.16 8.76
N LEU A 145 -13.92 10.08 8.12
CA LEU A 145 -12.70 9.37 8.52
C LEU A 145 -11.44 10.22 8.27
N PHE A 146 -11.46 11.06 7.23
CA PHE A 146 -10.30 11.89 6.87
C PHE A 146 -10.05 13.06 7.82
N LYS A 147 -11.00 13.42 8.69
CA LYS A 147 -10.81 14.51 9.66
C LYS A 147 -9.64 14.30 10.62
N GLU A 148 -9.30 13.05 10.88
CA GLU A 148 -8.23 12.65 11.79
C GLU A 148 -6.95 12.22 11.05
N LEU A 149 -6.94 12.31 9.71
CA LEU A 149 -5.86 11.79 8.87
C LEU A 149 -5.15 12.90 8.13
N ASN A 150 -3.86 12.75 7.90
CA ASN A 150 -3.09 13.61 7.03
C ASN A 150 -3.33 13.23 5.55
N LEU A 151 -4.46 13.69 4.99
CA LEU A 151 -4.81 13.46 3.59
C LEU A 151 -4.01 14.40 2.69
N ILE A 152 -3.05 13.87 1.93
CA ILE A 152 -2.21 14.66 1.02
C ILE A 152 -2.82 14.90 -0.35
N GLY A 153 -3.86 14.14 -0.72
CA GLY A 153 -4.57 14.33 -1.97
C GLY A 153 -5.52 13.19 -2.32
N THR A 154 -6.24 13.38 -3.43
CA THR A 154 -7.15 12.40 -4.00
C THR A 154 -6.77 12.13 -5.44
N VAL A 155 -6.76 10.86 -5.85
CA VAL A 155 -6.53 10.43 -7.23
C VAL A 155 -7.84 9.90 -7.81
N LEU A 156 -8.28 10.47 -8.92
CA LEU A 156 -9.38 9.91 -9.71
C LEU A 156 -8.81 8.84 -10.65
N ASN A 157 -9.08 7.59 -10.34
CA ASN A 157 -8.68 6.43 -11.15
C ASN A 157 -9.81 6.02 -12.09
N LYS A 158 -9.49 5.22 -13.10
CA LYS A 158 -10.42 4.70 -14.13
C LYS A 158 -11.14 5.80 -14.92
N SER A 159 -10.58 7.03 -14.96
CA SER A 159 -11.13 8.11 -15.77
C SER A 159 -11.17 7.70 -17.24
N ARG A 160 -12.30 7.99 -17.90
CA ARG A 160 -12.48 7.79 -19.34
C ARG A 160 -12.20 9.06 -20.15
N ASP A 161 -12.02 10.18 -19.46
CA ASP A 161 -11.69 11.43 -20.11
C ASP A 161 -10.23 11.38 -20.57
N GLU A 162 -9.99 11.69 -21.83
CA GLU A 162 -8.63 11.90 -22.34
C GLU A 162 -8.01 13.06 -21.56
N ALA A 163 -6.81 12.86 -21.03
CA ALA A 163 -6.08 13.95 -20.39
C ALA A 163 -5.95 15.10 -21.41
N PRO A 164 -6.22 16.36 -21.01
CA PRO A 164 -6.02 17.48 -21.91
C PRO A 164 -4.59 17.45 -22.44
N SER A 165 -4.44 17.51 -23.75
CA SER A 165 -3.14 17.38 -24.46
C SER A 165 -2.11 18.50 -24.16
N ASN A 166 -2.32 19.29 -23.11
CA ASN A 166 -1.56 20.51 -22.80
C ASN A 166 -0.71 20.39 -21.51
N TYR A 167 -0.37 19.19 -21.05
CA TYR A 167 0.58 19.01 -19.96
C TYR A 167 1.94 18.50 -20.47
N TYR A 168 2.59 19.31 -21.32
CA TYR A 168 4.04 19.24 -21.59
C TYR A 168 4.57 20.64 -21.88
#